data_7c76c4184fcf2fd5cb25af3c19e03b7b
#
_entry.id   7c76c4184fcf2fd5cb25af3c19e03b7b
#
_cell.length_a   1.000
_cell.length_b   1.000
_cell.length_c   1.000
_cell.angle_alpha   90.00
_cell.angle_beta   90.00
_cell.angle_gamma   90.00
#
_symmetry.space_group_name_H-M   'P 1'
#
loop_
_entity.id
_entity.type
_entity.pdbx_description
1 polymer ?
#
loop_
_entity_poly.entity_id
_entity_poly.type
_entity_poly.pdbx_seq_one_letter_code
_entity_poly.pdbx_strand_id
1 'polypeptide(L)'
;MAGRLQHTPLRRADGVRGAGRGRQGRLGPFGLWVLASDELKERVAVFFRVFKDGDAGKHIVLMCNDPSRSSYADHLYKPSFAGFIDIDILETGGKIPLRTLIDHSMVESFGGHIRMSILSRVYPMQAVSNKARLYVFNHGESDIKVTHLNAYDMRSAKISTDIDQY
;
A
#
# COMPACT_ATOMS: atom_id res chain seq x y z
N MET A 1 -15.30 5.55 18.56
CA MET A 1 -14.26 6.57 18.85
C MET A 1 -13.47 6.79 17.57
N ALA A 2 -13.57 7.97 16.98
CA ALA A 2 -12.84 8.31 15.76
C ALA A 2 -11.36 8.52 16.10
N GLY A 3 -10.51 7.63 15.61
CA GLY A 3 -9.07 7.75 15.76
C GLY A 3 -8.56 8.98 15.00
N ARG A 4 -7.99 9.91 15.72
CA ARG A 4 -7.39 11.15 15.21
C ARG A 4 -6.15 10.78 14.41
N LEU A 5 -6.19 10.95 13.09
CA LEU A 5 -5.00 10.89 12.24
C LEU A 5 -4.03 11.99 12.67
N GLN A 6 -2.91 11.60 13.29
CA GLN A 6 -1.86 12.55 13.60
C GLN A 6 -1.05 12.81 12.33
N HIS A 7 -1.08 14.05 11.86
CA HIS A 7 -0.19 14.55 10.83
C HIS A 7 1.22 14.62 11.40
N THR A 8 2.05 13.64 11.08
CA THR A 8 3.49 13.74 11.26
C THR A 8 4.08 14.31 10.00
N PRO A 9 4.80 15.45 10.04
CA PRO A 9 5.44 15.99 8.86
C PRO A 9 6.48 15.02 8.34
N LEU A 10 6.44 14.75 7.03
CA LEU A 10 7.40 13.94 6.29
C LEU A 10 8.82 14.47 6.53
N ARG A 11 9.61 13.81 7.37
CA ARG A 11 11.04 14.05 7.42
C ARG A 11 11.67 13.40 6.20
N ARG A 12 12.32 14.23 5.38
CA ARG A 12 13.20 13.85 4.31
C ARG A 12 14.32 12.99 4.90
N ALA A 13 14.39 11.72 4.50
CA ALA A 13 15.53 10.88 4.83
C ALA A 13 16.69 11.32 3.94
N ASP A 14 17.61 12.10 4.49
CA ASP A 14 18.86 12.46 3.83
C ASP A 14 19.78 11.23 3.80
N GLY A 15 20.28 10.96 2.60
CA GLY A 15 21.50 10.20 2.46
C GLY A 15 21.44 8.88 1.71
N VAL A 16 21.37 8.92 0.37
CA VAL A 16 22.29 8.14 -0.49
C VAL A 16 22.52 8.92 -1.77
N ARG A 17 23.68 9.55 -1.89
CA ARG A 17 24.18 10.07 -3.16
C ARG A 17 24.70 8.89 -3.99
N GLY A 18 23.94 8.46 -4.96
CA GLY A 18 24.38 7.60 -6.04
C GLY A 18 24.30 8.37 -7.34
N ALA A 19 25.42 8.92 -7.81
CA ALA A 19 25.55 9.45 -9.16
C ALA A 19 25.39 8.29 -10.15
N GLY A 20 24.19 8.11 -10.70
CA GLY A 20 23.86 7.14 -11.74
C GLY A 20 23.09 7.83 -12.84
N ARG A 21 23.68 7.80 -14.04
CA ARG A 21 23.18 8.32 -15.32
C ARG A 21 21.67 8.12 -15.47
N GLY A 22 20.99 9.17 -15.91
CA GLY A 22 19.55 9.33 -16.04
C GLY A 22 18.79 8.11 -16.54
N ARG A 23 17.98 7.54 -15.68
CA ARG A 23 16.84 6.74 -16.06
C ARG A 23 15.64 7.67 -16.21
N GLN A 24 15.49 8.24 -17.39
CA GLN A 24 14.30 8.99 -17.76
C GLN A 24 13.07 8.11 -17.56
N GLY A 25 12.07 8.60 -16.80
CA GLY A 25 10.71 8.11 -16.87
C GLY A 25 10.28 7.08 -15.83
N ARG A 26 10.88 7.03 -14.63
CA ARG A 26 10.45 6.15 -13.55
C ARG A 26 9.94 6.93 -12.34
N LEU A 27 8.66 6.72 -11.97
CA LEU A 27 8.08 7.27 -10.75
C LEU A 27 7.95 6.19 -9.68
N GLY A 28 8.23 6.55 -8.45
CA GLY A 28 8.09 5.67 -7.29
C GLY A 28 9.33 4.83 -6.95
N PRO A 29 9.20 3.95 -5.93
CA PRO A 29 7.93 3.47 -5.36
C PRO A 29 7.25 4.51 -4.45
N PHE A 30 5.92 4.57 -4.52
CA PHE A 30 5.08 5.37 -3.65
C PHE A 30 3.79 4.59 -3.29
N GLY A 31 3.29 4.79 -2.09
CA GLY A 31 2.11 4.07 -1.64
C GLY A 31 1.88 4.15 -0.13
N LEU A 32 1.43 3.05 0.44
CA LEU A 32 1.06 2.93 1.84
C LEU A 32 1.94 1.91 2.55
N TRP A 33 2.31 2.21 3.79
CA TRP A 33 2.67 1.22 4.77
C TRP A 33 1.47 0.98 5.66
N VAL A 34 0.95 -0.23 5.61
CA VAL A 34 -0.16 -0.70 6.43
C VAL A 34 0.35 -1.70 7.46
N LEU A 35 -0.40 -1.93 8.53
CA LEU A 35 0.03 -2.75 9.65
C LEU A 35 1.46 -2.39 10.06
N ALA A 36 1.71 -1.10 10.21
CA ALA A 36 3.02 -0.59 10.54
C ALA A 36 3.16 -0.36 12.05
N SER A 37 4.27 -0.78 12.64
CA SER A 37 4.63 -0.40 13.99
C SER A 37 5.12 1.06 14.05
N ASP A 38 5.12 1.69 15.22
CA ASP A 38 5.55 3.09 15.38
C ASP A 38 6.99 3.31 14.89
N GLU A 39 7.87 2.32 15.06
CA GLU A 39 9.26 2.37 14.60
C GLU A 39 9.45 1.82 13.17
N LEU A 40 8.37 1.49 12.47
CA LEU A 40 8.40 0.91 11.12
C LEU A 40 9.22 -0.40 11.00
N LYS A 41 9.45 -1.07 12.10
CA LYS A 41 10.12 -2.37 12.09
C LYS A 41 9.23 -3.43 11.50
N GLU A 42 7.95 -3.50 11.90
CA GLU A 42 6.91 -4.27 11.22
C GLU A 42 6.13 -3.35 10.29
N ARG A 43 5.88 -3.80 9.07
CA ARG A 43 5.03 -3.13 8.09
C ARG A 43 4.76 -4.01 6.88
N VAL A 44 3.67 -3.73 6.19
CA VAL A 44 3.39 -4.25 4.85
C VAL A 44 3.40 -3.06 3.90
N ALA A 45 4.16 -3.15 2.82
CA ALA A 45 4.19 -2.10 1.82
C ALA A 45 3.24 -2.44 0.66
N VAL A 46 2.27 -1.55 0.41
CA VAL A 46 1.40 -1.59 -0.77
C VAL A 46 1.71 -0.36 -1.60
N PHE A 47 2.24 -0.55 -2.80
CA PHE A 47 2.79 0.56 -3.55
C PHE A 47 2.72 0.39 -5.07
N PHE A 48 2.90 1.51 -5.74
CA PHE A 48 2.99 1.59 -7.19
C PHE A 48 4.40 1.99 -7.64
N ARG A 49 4.74 1.52 -8.82
CA ARG A 49 5.81 2.05 -9.66
C ARG A 49 5.22 2.37 -11.02
N VAL A 50 5.55 3.52 -11.56
CA VAL A 50 5.14 3.93 -12.89
C VAL A 50 6.35 4.00 -13.79
N PHE A 51 6.26 3.36 -14.92
CA PHE A 51 7.30 3.35 -15.96
C PHE A 51 6.75 4.09 -17.17
N LYS A 52 7.58 4.90 -17.79
CA LYS A 52 7.27 5.50 -19.09
C LYS A 52 7.83 4.59 -20.17
N ASP A 53 6.97 4.14 -21.08
CA ASP A 53 7.41 3.42 -22.27
C ASP A 53 8.07 4.41 -23.24
N GLY A 54 9.33 4.13 -23.64
CA GLY A 54 10.22 5.09 -24.29
C GLY A 54 9.67 5.67 -25.58
N ASP A 55 9.01 4.85 -26.40
CA ASP A 55 8.64 5.25 -27.77
C ASP A 55 7.18 5.64 -27.93
N ALA A 56 6.28 5.11 -27.11
CA ALA A 56 4.85 5.31 -27.25
C ALA A 56 4.26 6.39 -26.33
N GLY A 57 5.07 6.96 -25.43
CA GLY A 57 4.55 7.91 -24.42
C GLY A 57 3.57 7.30 -23.41
N LYS A 58 3.33 6.00 -23.49
CA LYS A 58 2.47 5.25 -22.58
C LYS A 58 3.11 5.12 -21.19
N HIS A 59 2.26 5.07 -20.19
CA HIS A 59 2.67 4.77 -18.83
C HIS A 59 2.22 3.34 -18.47
N ILE A 60 3.13 2.59 -17.88
CA ILE A 60 2.88 1.24 -17.36
C ILE A 60 2.90 1.32 -15.85
N VAL A 61 1.85 0.88 -15.19
CA VAL A 61 1.73 0.89 -13.74
C VAL A 61 1.92 -0.51 -13.19
N LEU A 62 2.90 -0.66 -12.31
CA LEU A 62 3.11 -1.87 -11.53
C LEU A 62 2.60 -1.63 -10.11
N MET A 63 1.70 -2.48 -9.64
CA MET A 63 1.27 -2.55 -8.26
C MET A 63 2.03 -3.66 -7.55
N CYS A 64 2.46 -3.40 -6.33
CA CYS A 64 3.19 -4.34 -5.50
C CYS A 64 2.56 -4.43 -4.11
N ASN A 65 2.57 -5.63 -3.55
CA ASN A 65 2.28 -5.89 -2.15
C ASN A 65 3.47 -6.65 -1.55
N ASP A 66 4.17 -6.02 -0.61
CA ASP A 66 5.38 -6.56 0.01
C ASP A 66 5.18 -6.78 1.52
N PRO A 67 4.84 -8.00 1.94
CA PRO A 67 4.70 -8.39 3.33
C PRO A 67 6.00 -8.88 3.97
N SER A 68 7.14 -8.76 3.31
CA SER A 68 8.43 -9.31 3.78
C SER A 68 8.80 -8.83 5.18
N ARG A 69 8.36 -7.62 5.55
CA ARG A 69 8.54 -7.04 6.87
C ARG A 69 7.27 -7.05 7.73
N SER A 70 6.31 -7.90 7.45
CA SER A 70 5.10 -8.02 8.27
C SER A 70 5.32 -8.71 9.61
N SER A 71 6.47 -9.34 9.82
CA SER A 71 6.87 -9.98 11.07
C SER A 71 8.37 -10.10 11.16
N TYR A 72 8.89 -10.18 12.39
CA TYR A 72 10.30 -10.49 12.69
C TYR A 72 10.65 -11.97 12.54
N ALA A 73 9.67 -12.84 12.50
CA ALA A 73 9.91 -14.29 12.38
C ALA A 73 10.42 -14.62 10.96
N ASP A 74 11.68 -15.05 10.89
CA ASP A 74 12.36 -15.29 9.61
C ASP A 74 11.87 -16.56 8.90
N HIS A 75 11.37 -17.56 9.66
CA HIS A 75 10.88 -18.81 9.13
C HIS A 75 9.51 -18.73 8.42
N LEU A 76 8.85 -17.59 8.48
CA LEU A 76 7.54 -17.39 7.85
C LEU A 76 7.67 -17.11 6.37
N TYR A 77 6.83 -17.75 5.57
CA TYR A 77 6.74 -17.49 4.14
C TYR A 77 5.98 -16.18 3.89
N LYS A 78 6.70 -15.16 3.46
CA LYS A 78 6.21 -13.78 3.25
C LYS A 78 6.61 -13.26 1.86
N PRO A 79 6.16 -13.90 0.78
CA PRO A 79 6.56 -13.48 -0.57
C PRO A 79 5.94 -12.15 -0.95
N SER A 80 6.69 -11.35 -1.71
CA SER A 80 6.17 -10.16 -2.35
C SER A 80 5.49 -10.52 -3.67
N PHE A 81 4.36 -9.88 -3.94
CA PHE A 81 3.60 -10.05 -5.16
C PHE A 81 3.54 -8.74 -5.93
N ALA A 82 3.53 -8.84 -7.25
CA ALA A 82 3.39 -7.69 -8.12
C ALA A 82 2.63 -8.03 -9.39
N GLY A 83 1.92 -7.06 -9.95
CA GLY A 83 1.22 -7.19 -11.22
C GLY A 83 1.05 -5.85 -11.91
N PHE A 84 0.97 -5.88 -13.22
CA PHE A 84 0.72 -4.69 -14.01
C PHE A 84 -0.77 -4.35 -14.00
N ILE A 85 -1.06 -3.06 -13.85
CA ILE A 85 -2.43 -2.55 -13.92
C ILE A 85 -2.65 -1.99 -15.32
N ASP A 86 -3.68 -2.46 -15.98
CA ASP A 86 -4.16 -1.90 -17.25
C ASP A 86 -4.98 -0.63 -16.96
N ILE A 87 -4.28 0.48 -16.84
CA ILE A 87 -4.86 1.80 -16.60
C ILE A 87 -4.13 2.83 -17.46
N ASP A 88 -4.90 3.66 -18.16
CA ASP A 88 -4.34 4.84 -18.79
C ASP A 88 -4.29 5.98 -17.77
N ILE A 89 -3.08 6.33 -17.34
CA ILE A 89 -2.85 7.41 -16.37
C ILE A 89 -3.31 8.77 -16.93
N LEU A 90 -3.19 8.98 -18.23
CA LEU A 90 -3.60 10.24 -18.85
C LEU A 90 -5.12 10.41 -18.81
N GLU A 91 -5.87 9.34 -19.11
CA GLU A 91 -7.32 9.34 -19.02
C GLU A 91 -7.84 9.54 -17.58
N THR A 92 -7.11 9.06 -16.59
CA THR A 92 -7.45 9.25 -15.18
C THR A 92 -6.99 10.58 -14.60
N GLY A 93 -6.45 11.47 -15.44
CA GLY A 93 -5.89 12.75 -15.00
C GLY A 93 -4.72 12.60 -14.02
N GLY A 94 -3.89 11.59 -14.21
CA GLY A 94 -2.72 11.33 -13.38
C GLY A 94 -3.04 10.61 -12.06
N LYS A 95 -4.25 10.10 -11.87
CA LYS A 95 -4.68 9.50 -10.59
C LYS A 95 -4.63 7.98 -10.67
N ILE A 96 -4.08 7.37 -9.64
CA ILE A 96 -4.06 5.91 -9.45
C ILE A 96 -4.80 5.59 -8.15
N PRO A 97 -6.03 5.07 -8.22
CA PRO A 97 -6.77 4.70 -7.04
C PRO A 97 -6.21 3.41 -6.42
N LEU A 98 -6.14 3.40 -5.09
CA LEU A 98 -5.75 2.27 -4.27
C LEU A 98 -6.80 2.06 -3.18
N ARG A 99 -7.30 0.85 -3.05
CA ARG A 99 -8.11 0.39 -1.92
C ARG A 99 -7.40 -0.78 -1.27
N THR A 100 -7.32 -0.78 0.06
CA THR A 100 -6.72 -1.89 0.82
C THR A 100 -7.68 -2.31 1.92
N LEU A 101 -7.97 -3.60 1.98
CA LEU A 101 -8.72 -4.26 3.04
C LEU A 101 -7.74 -5.03 3.91
N ILE A 102 -7.91 -4.89 5.21
CA ILE A 102 -7.06 -5.55 6.20
C ILE A 102 -7.97 -6.33 7.13
N ASP A 103 -7.78 -7.64 7.16
CA ASP A 103 -8.50 -8.52 8.06
C ASP A 103 -7.49 -9.43 8.77
N HIS A 104 -7.23 -9.12 10.05
CA HIS A 104 -6.30 -9.84 10.93
C HIS A 104 -4.94 -10.08 10.26
N SER A 105 -4.81 -11.21 9.58
CA SER A 105 -3.56 -11.72 8.98
C SER A 105 -3.59 -11.72 7.46
N MET A 106 -4.49 -10.96 6.86
CA MET A 106 -4.61 -10.81 5.41
C MET A 106 -4.62 -9.33 5.04
N VAL A 107 -3.92 -9.00 3.97
CA VAL A 107 -3.95 -7.69 3.32
C VAL A 107 -4.31 -7.92 1.88
N GLU A 108 -5.49 -7.47 1.48
CA GLU A 108 -5.96 -7.48 0.11
C GLU A 108 -5.99 -6.06 -0.43
N SER A 109 -5.35 -5.85 -1.55
CA SER A 109 -5.19 -4.53 -2.15
C SER A 109 -5.66 -4.52 -3.59
N PHE A 110 -6.43 -3.49 -3.94
CA PHE A 110 -7.04 -3.30 -5.25
C PHE A 110 -6.50 -2.02 -5.88
N GLY A 111 -5.92 -2.14 -7.05
CA GLY A 111 -5.40 -1.03 -7.83
C GLY A 111 -6.22 -0.75 -9.08
N GLY A 112 -6.24 0.52 -9.53
CA GLY A 112 -6.84 0.89 -10.80
C GLY A 112 -8.34 0.62 -10.89
N HIS A 113 -9.13 0.98 -9.90
CA HIS A 113 -10.58 0.66 -9.85
C HIS A 113 -10.88 -0.84 -9.96
N ILE A 114 -10.19 -1.66 -9.16
CA ILE A 114 -10.38 -3.12 -9.08
C ILE A 114 -9.86 -3.87 -10.32
N ARG A 115 -9.04 -3.25 -11.16
CA ARG A 115 -8.41 -3.93 -12.32
C ARG A 115 -7.32 -4.92 -11.91
N MET A 116 -6.75 -4.73 -10.71
CA MET A 116 -5.77 -5.61 -10.11
C MET A 116 -6.12 -5.83 -8.64
N SER A 117 -6.11 -7.08 -8.19
CA SER A 117 -6.17 -7.45 -6.78
C SER A 117 -4.96 -8.29 -6.41
N ILE A 118 -4.37 -7.98 -5.27
CA ILE A 118 -3.27 -8.75 -4.68
C ILE A 118 -3.62 -9.04 -3.23
N LEU A 119 -3.71 -10.33 -2.89
CA LEU A 119 -3.91 -10.82 -1.53
C LEU A 119 -2.59 -11.34 -0.97
N SER A 120 -2.23 -10.90 0.21
CA SER A 120 -1.05 -11.37 0.93
C SER A 120 -1.39 -11.85 2.33
N ARG A 121 -0.82 -12.97 2.72
CA ARG A 121 -0.79 -13.39 4.12
C ARG A 121 0.26 -12.57 4.86
N VAL A 122 -0.10 -12.11 6.06
CA VAL A 122 0.75 -11.27 6.91
C VAL A 122 0.75 -11.80 8.35
N TYR A 123 1.80 -11.48 9.12
CA TYR A 123 2.00 -12.06 10.43
C TYR A 123 2.44 -11.01 11.44
N PRO A 124 1.70 -9.91 11.63
CA PRO A 124 2.09 -8.85 12.54
C PRO A 124 2.08 -9.35 13.99
N MET A 125 3.08 -8.96 14.75
CA MET A 125 3.20 -9.26 16.17
C MET A 125 3.06 -7.99 17.02
N GLN A 126 3.55 -6.86 16.53
CA GLN A 126 3.49 -5.56 17.20
C GLN A 126 2.42 -4.66 16.61
N ALA A 127 2.31 -4.63 15.28
CA ALA A 127 1.38 -3.79 14.56
C ALA A 127 -0.03 -4.39 14.50
N VAL A 128 -0.63 -4.64 15.66
CA VAL A 128 -1.96 -5.25 15.81
C VAL A 128 -2.93 -4.31 16.50
N SER A 129 -4.21 -4.41 16.15
CA SER A 129 -5.31 -3.61 16.74
C SER A 129 -4.98 -2.11 16.78
N ASN A 130 -5.07 -1.47 17.95
CA ASN A 130 -4.81 -0.05 18.14
C ASN A 130 -3.33 0.36 18.03
N LYS A 131 -2.41 -0.60 17.93
CA LYS A 131 -0.97 -0.35 17.67
C LYS A 131 -0.61 -0.34 16.20
N ALA A 132 -1.50 -0.76 15.31
CA ALA A 132 -1.29 -0.68 13.89
C ALA A 132 -1.39 0.77 13.40
N ARG A 133 -0.46 1.17 12.54
CA ARG A 133 -0.41 2.50 11.93
C ARG A 133 -0.52 2.40 10.42
N LEU A 134 -0.94 3.50 9.83
CA LEU A 134 -0.99 3.72 8.39
C LEU A 134 -0.11 4.92 8.06
N TYR A 135 0.82 4.72 7.12
CA TYR A 135 1.68 5.79 6.62
C TYR A 135 1.61 5.86 5.11
N VAL A 136 1.70 7.07 4.58
CA VAL A 136 1.96 7.31 3.16
C VAL A 136 3.45 7.45 2.96
N PHE A 137 4.01 6.85 1.91
CA PHE A 137 5.42 7.00 1.59
C PHE A 137 5.66 7.29 0.11
N ASN A 138 6.75 7.97 -0.17
CA ASN A 138 7.28 8.19 -1.50
C ASN A 138 8.81 8.10 -1.45
N HIS A 139 9.35 7.10 -2.12
CA HIS A 139 10.80 6.91 -2.28
C HIS A 139 11.26 7.26 -3.70
N GLY A 140 10.37 7.85 -4.50
CA GLY A 140 10.71 8.41 -5.80
C GLY A 140 11.28 9.82 -5.71
N GLU A 141 11.83 10.30 -6.81
CA GLU A 141 12.39 11.65 -6.91
C GLU A 141 11.31 12.71 -7.15
N SER A 142 10.17 12.32 -7.74
CA SER A 142 9.07 13.21 -8.07
C SER A 142 8.06 13.29 -6.94
N ASP A 143 7.46 14.46 -6.77
CA ASP A 143 6.40 14.66 -5.78
C ASP A 143 5.13 13.89 -6.16
N ILE A 144 4.55 13.22 -5.15
CA ILE A 144 3.29 12.49 -5.27
C ILE A 144 2.26 13.16 -4.37
N LYS A 145 1.15 13.58 -4.95
CA LYS A 145 0.04 14.19 -4.21
C LYS A 145 -1.00 13.15 -3.84
N VAL A 146 -1.30 13.02 -2.56
CA VAL A 146 -2.47 12.28 -2.09
C VAL A 146 -3.67 13.22 -2.16
N THR A 147 -4.60 12.94 -3.06
CA THR A 147 -5.78 13.78 -3.27
C THR A 147 -6.94 13.40 -2.34
N HIS A 148 -6.96 12.16 -1.88
CA HIS A 148 -8.01 11.63 -1.03
C HIS A 148 -7.48 10.43 -0.23
N LEU A 149 -7.76 10.38 1.08
CA LEU A 149 -7.43 9.26 1.96
C LEU A 149 -8.53 9.10 2.99
N ASN A 150 -9.18 7.92 2.97
CA ASN A 150 -10.12 7.51 4.00
C ASN A 150 -9.64 6.22 4.65
N ALA A 151 -9.83 6.10 5.95
CA ALA A 151 -9.62 4.88 6.69
C ALA A 151 -10.88 4.58 7.52
N TYR A 152 -11.30 3.32 7.50
CA TYR A 152 -12.51 2.86 8.21
C TYR A 152 -12.16 1.64 9.05
N ASP A 153 -12.68 1.61 10.27
CA ASP A 153 -12.62 0.41 11.09
C ASP A 153 -13.74 -0.54 10.67
N MET A 154 -13.39 -1.79 10.44
CA MET A 154 -14.37 -2.86 10.23
C MET A 154 -14.88 -3.38 11.57
N ARG A 155 -16.17 -3.48 11.71
CA ARG A 155 -16.81 -4.05 12.89
C ARG A 155 -17.10 -5.53 12.68
N SER A 156 -17.10 -6.29 13.78
CA SER A 156 -17.57 -7.67 13.73
C SER A 156 -19.02 -7.73 13.28
N ALA A 157 -19.33 -8.66 12.41
CA ALA A 157 -20.72 -8.91 12.01
C ALA A 157 -21.52 -9.43 13.20
N LYS A 158 -22.73 -8.90 13.38
CA LYS A 158 -23.72 -9.49 14.28
C LYS A 158 -24.52 -10.48 13.44
N ILE A 159 -24.37 -11.76 13.74
CA ILE A 159 -25.18 -12.82 13.13
C ILE A 159 -26.38 -13.04 14.06
N SER A 160 -27.58 -12.78 13.57
CA SER A 160 -28.80 -13.23 14.23
C SER A 160 -28.97 -14.73 13.95
N THR A 161 -29.04 -15.51 14.99
CA THR A 161 -29.32 -16.97 14.93
C THR A 161 -30.80 -17.28 15.09
N ASP A 162 -31.66 -16.28 15.06
CA ASP A 162 -33.09 -16.49 15.05
C ASP A 162 -33.50 -17.14 13.74
N ILE A 163 -33.33 -18.45 13.68
CA ILE A 163 -33.98 -19.29 12.68
C ILE A 163 -35.40 -19.46 13.23
N ASP A 164 -36.33 -18.66 12.73
CA ASP A 164 -37.74 -18.93 12.94
C ASP A 164 -38.02 -20.35 12.45
N GLN A 165 -38.31 -21.21 13.38
CA GLN A 165 -38.81 -22.56 13.10
C GLN A 165 -40.18 -22.40 12.45
N TYR A 166 -40.26 -22.62 11.18
CA TYR A 166 -41.49 -22.93 10.45
C TYR A 166 -41.73 -24.43 10.43
#